data_7111cfe662109a4594558d64c6e84e92
#
_entry.id   7111cfe662109a4594558d64c6e84e92
#
_cell.length_a   1.000
_cell.length_b   1.000
_cell.length_c   1.000
_cell.angle_alpha   90.00
_cell.angle_beta   90.00
_cell.angle_gamma   90.00
#
_symmetry.space_group_name_H-M   'P 1'
#
loop_
_entity.id
_entity.type
_entity.pdbx_description
1 polymer ?
#
loop_
_entity_poly.entity_id
_entity_poly.type
_entity_poly.pdbx_seq_one_letter_code
_entity_poly.pdbx_strand_id
1 'polypeptide(L)'
;MLWWTACLICGGLVGLVLAVVGTLRGRVPSRCRLATVGAGAALQLVLAGFFVVTGPSGGGGAWETTRAMVNAPVSEAALLYGVSKGGGVYQNDNGTTAVTLDGGVVRAGTMFGTVFLTDQRMETETPRTDRLSKHEARHSDQWAAFSIAAGPAAFPTLYALDETFFPGAFNHFERQAGLKDGGYDTPSDCPSIAGQLTLGSLALLAGSVLVLRRRFRTPASPRKGCSVTAGRVP
;
A
#
# COMPACT_ATOMS: atom_id res chain seq x y z
N MET A 1 16.52 7.51 -12.54
CA MET A 1 15.36 8.01 -11.76
C MET A 1 14.46 6.91 -11.25
N LEU A 2 13.94 6.00 -12.08
CA LEU A 2 13.01 4.93 -11.66
C LEU A 2 13.51 4.05 -10.49
N TRP A 3 14.80 3.70 -10.45
CA TRP A 3 15.38 2.89 -9.37
C TRP A 3 15.32 3.56 -7.98
N TRP A 4 15.46 4.88 -7.93
CA TRP A 4 15.40 5.66 -6.69
C TRP A 4 14.00 5.78 -6.15
N THR A 5 13.05 6.01 -7.06
CA THR A 5 11.63 6.04 -6.70
C THR A 5 11.21 4.69 -6.13
N ALA A 6 11.67 3.59 -6.73
CA ALA A 6 11.42 2.25 -6.20
C ALA A 6 12.05 2.04 -4.82
N CYS A 7 13.30 2.47 -4.58
CA CYS A 7 13.94 2.36 -3.26
C CYS A 7 13.30 3.27 -2.20
N LEU A 8 12.77 4.44 -2.59
CA LEU A 8 12.03 5.33 -1.70
C LEU A 8 10.62 4.80 -1.37
N ILE A 9 9.95 4.19 -2.35
CA ILE A 9 8.62 3.59 -2.18
C ILE A 9 8.71 2.26 -1.41
N CYS A 10 9.78 1.48 -1.64
CA CYS A 10 10.05 0.23 -0.90
C CYS A 10 10.94 0.45 0.33
N GLY A 11 10.78 1.57 1.03
CA GLY A 11 11.67 2.05 2.11
C GLY A 11 11.72 1.22 3.38
N GLY A 12 11.53 -0.08 3.34
CA GLY A 12 11.74 -0.99 4.45
C GLY A 12 13.10 -1.72 4.37
N LEU A 13 13.22 -2.79 5.13
CA LEU A 13 14.42 -3.64 5.18
C LEU A 13 14.85 -4.12 3.78
N VAL A 14 13.89 -4.41 2.91
CA VAL A 14 14.14 -4.82 1.52
C VAL A 14 14.75 -3.68 0.71
N GLY A 15 14.27 -2.44 0.87
CA GLY A 15 14.86 -1.26 0.23
C GLY A 15 16.31 -1.05 0.64
N LEU A 16 16.63 -1.25 1.93
CA LEU A 16 17.98 -1.20 2.46
C LEU A 16 18.87 -2.30 1.86
N VAL A 17 18.39 -3.55 1.84
CA VAL A 17 19.11 -4.69 1.26
C VAL A 17 19.37 -4.46 -0.24
N LEU A 18 18.39 -4.02 -1.00
CA LEU A 18 18.53 -3.71 -2.42
C LEU A 18 19.51 -2.56 -2.67
N ALA A 19 19.53 -1.54 -1.82
CA ALA A 19 20.49 -0.44 -1.89
C ALA A 19 21.91 -0.92 -1.62
N VAL A 20 22.11 -1.76 -0.60
CA VAL A 20 23.42 -2.36 -0.27
C VAL A 20 23.90 -3.26 -1.41
N VAL A 21 23.07 -4.19 -1.90
CA VAL A 21 23.40 -5.08 -3.01
C VAL A 21 23.68 -4.30 -4.30
N GLY A 22 22.89 -3.25 -4.59
CA GLY A 22 23.11 -2.38 -5.74
C GLY A 22 24.46 -1.65 -5.66
N THR A 23 24.84 -1.22 -4.46
CA THR A 23 26.13 -0.55 -4.20
C THR A 23 27.31 -1.53 -4.36
N LEU A 24 27.19 -2.73 -3.81
CA LEU A 24 28.22 -3.79 -3.92
C LEU A 24 28.42 -4.23 -5.39
N ARG A 25 27.39 -4.17 -6.21
CA ARG A 25 27.47 -4.52 -7.65
C ARG A 25 27.93 -3.36 -8.55
N GLY A 26 28.42 -2.27 -7.98
CA GLY A 26 28.94 -1.13 -8.75
C GLY A 26 27.93 -0.39 -9.63
N ARG A 27 26.62 -0.70 -9.48
CA ARG A 27 25.53 -0.11 -10.29
C ARG A 27 25.07 1.26 -9.78
N VAL A 28 25.70 1.81 -8.75
CA VAL A 28 25.26 3.01 -8.02
C VAL A 28 26.44 3.93 -7.73
N PRO A 29 26.47 5.20 -8.14
CA PRO A 29 27.46 6.19 -7.71
C PRO A 29 27.34 6.39 -6.19
N SER A 30 28.45 6.14 -5.47
CA SER A 30 28.44 5.55 -4.12
C SER A 30 28.08 6.46 -2.95
N ARG A 31 28.25 7.77 -3.02
CA ARG A 31 28.15 8.62 -1.82
C ARG A 31 26.79 9.28 -1.59
N CYS A 32 26.23 9.91 -2.61
CA CYS A 32 24.93 10.60 -2.45
C CYS A 32 23.76 9.63 -2.19
N ARG A 33 23.85 8.42 -2.62
CA ARG A 33 22.77 7.43 -2.59
C ARG A 33 22.72 6.66 -1.28
N LEU A 34 23.87 6.35 -0.69
CA LEU A 34 23.90 5.82 0.69
C LEU A 34 23.38 6.85 1.68
N ALA A 35 23.70 8.13 1.47
CA ALA A 35 23.19 9.25 2.27
C ALA A 35 21.65 9.37 2.17
N THR A 36 21.06 9.21 0.97
CA THR A 36 19.62 9.36 0.81
C THR A 36 18.84 8.17 1.41
N VAL A 37 19.36 6.94 1.27
CA VAL A 37 18.75 5.75 1.90
C VAL A 37 18.93 5.80 3.41
N GLY A 38 20.11 6.22 3.88
CA GLY A 38 20.37 6.44 5.31
C GLY A 38 19.50 7.55 5.90
N ALA A 39 19.29 8.64 5.17
CA ALA A 39 18.40 9.73 5.59
C ALA A 39 16.92 9.28 5.63
N GLY A 40 16.47 8.49 4.65
CA GLY A 40 15.12 7.92 4.65
C GLY A 40 14.90 6.95 5.82
N ALA A 41 15.84 6.04 6.08
CA ALA A 41 15.78 5.15 7.22
C ALA A 41 15.88 5.88 8.55
N ALA A 42 16.72 6.91 8.65
CA ALA A 42 16.83 7.77 9.84
C ALA A 42 15.56 8.57 10.06
N LEU A 43 14.93 9.11 9.00
CA LEU A 43 13.65 9.79 9.09
C LEU A 43 12.53 8.85 9.56
N GLN A 44 12.47 7.62 9.05
CA GLN A 44 11.51 6.63 9.53
C GLN A 44 11.74 6.27 11.00
N LEU A 45 12.99 6.13 11.43
CA LEU A 45 13.32 5.89 12.85
C LEU A 45 13.01 7.10 13.74
N VAL A 46 13.23 8.33 13.25
CA VAL A 46 12.91 9.56 13.98
C VAL A 46 11.39 9.73 14.07
N LEU A 47 10.64 9.49 12.99
CA LEU A 47 9.17 9.53 13.01
C LEU A 47 8.62 8.42 13.94
N ALA A 48 9.16 7.22 13.87
CA ALA A 48 8.81 6.15 14.79
C ALA A 48 9.10 6.52 16.24
N GLY A 49 10.27 7.09 16.52
CA GLY A 49 10.65 7.59 17.86
C GLY A 49 9.79 8.73 18.35
N PHE A 50 9.44 9.68 17.48
CA PHE A 50 8.56 10.81 17.81
C PHE A 50 7.16 10.31 18.21
N PHE A 51 6.59 9.36 17.48
CA PHE A 51 5.30 8.76 17.82
C PHE A 51 5.32 7.91 19.08
N VAL A 52 6.43 7.23 19.40
CA VAL A 52 6.59 6.52 20.70
C VAL A 52 6.48 7.48 21.88
N VAL A 53 7.02 8.69 21.72
CA VAL A 53 7.05 9.71 22.80
C VAL A 53 5.74 10.50 22.87
N THR A 54 5.07 10.74 21.73
CA THR A 54 3.89 11.61 21.63
C THR A 54 2.58 10.87 21.33
N GLY A 55 2.65 9.54 21.08
CA GLY A 55 1.46 8.70 20.80
C GLY A 55 0.45 8.74 21.94
N PRO A 56 -0.84 8.60 21.66
CA PRO A 56 -1.86 8.65 22.69
C PRO A 56 -1.61 7.55 23.72
N SER A 57 -1.52 7.96 24.97
CA SER A 57 -1.34 7.12 26.17
C SER A 57 -2.58 6.29 26.52
N GLY A 58 -3.32 5.84 25.53
CA GLY A 58 -4.44 4.91 25.67
C GLY A 58 -3.93 3.48 25.70
N GLY A 59 -4.27 2.71 26.70
CA GLY A 59 -3.85 1.35 27.10
C GLY A 59 -3.70 0.24 26.05
N GLY A 60 -3.24 0.60 24.87
CA GLY A 60 -2.91 -0.32 23.78
C GLY A 60 -1.61 -1.06 24.04
N GLY A 61 -1.58 -2.34 23.70
CA GLY A 61 -0.36 -3.14 23.79
C GLY A 61 0.76 -2.60 22.89
N ALA A 62 2.00 -3.01 23.14
CA ALA A 62 3.16 -2.59 22.35
C ALA A 62 2.96 -2.80 20.83
N TRP A 63 2.20 -3.83 20.44
CA TRP A 63 1.87 -4.07 19.04
C TRP A 63 0.95 -3.00 18.45
N GLU A 64 -0.08 -2.57 19.15
CA GLU A 64 -1.00 -1.52 18.68
C GLU A 64 -0.27 -0.20 18.45
N THR A 65 0.63 0.16 19.37
CA THR A 65 1.50 1.32 19.21
C THR A 65 2.40 1.18 17.99
N THR A 66 3.06 0.03 17.81
CA THR A 66 3.91 -0.26 16.64
C THR A 66 3.11 -0.18 15.34
N ARG A 67 1.94 -0.81 15.30
CA ARG A 67 1.01 -0.79 14.18
C ARG A 67 0.60 0.63 13.80
N ALA A 68 0.20 1.44 14.78
CA ALA A 68 -0.17 2.83 14.57
C ALA A 68 1.00 3.65 13.97
N MET A 69 2.20 3.52 14.55
CA MET A 69 3.39 4.23 14.07
C MET A 69 3.78 3.86 12.63
N VAL A 70 3.88 2.57 12.37
CA VAL A 70 4.32 2.08 11.05
C VAL A 70 3.33 2.44 9.95
N ASN A 71 2.04 2.42 10.27
CA ASN A 71 0.97 2.74 9.35
C ASN A 71 0.65 4.24 9.27
N ALA A 72 1.20 5.10 10.15
CA ALA A 72 0.85 6.51 10.25
C ALA A 72 0.82 7.26 8.90
N PRO A 73 1.83 7.18 8.02
CA PRO A 73 1.80 7.94 6.77
C PRO A 73 0.63 7.61 5.87
N VAL A 74 0.23 6.33 5.81
CA VAL A 74 -0.90 5.88 4.99
C VAL A 74 -2.21 6.23 5.68
N SER A 75 -2.28 6.04 7.00
CA SER A 75 -3.44 6.35 7.82
C SER A 75 -3.81 7.82 7.78
N GLU A 76 -2.82 8.71 7.92
CA GLU A 76 -3.02 10.15 7.86
C GLU A 76 -3.53 10.60 6.49
N ALA A 77 -2.97 10.07 5.42
CA ALA A 77 -3.44 10.37 4.07
C ALA A 77 -4.90 9.92 3.86
N ALA A 78 -5.26 8.73 4.33
CA ALA A 78 -6.62 8.21 4.25
C ALA A 78 -7.60 9.02 5.13
N LEU A 79 -7.19 9.40 6.34
CA LEU A 79 -8.00 10.22 7.24
C LEU A 79 -8.27 11.60 6.62
N LEU A 80 -7.23 12.26 6.12
CA LEU A 80 -7.36 13.56 5.44
C LEU A 80 -8.29 13.46 4.22
N TYR A 81 -8.15 12.41 3.41
CA TYR A 81 -9.05 12.16 2.30
C TYR A 81 -10.49 12.00 2.78
N GLY A 82 -10.75 11.13 3.75
CA GLY A 82 -12.09 10.88 4.28
C GLY A 82 -12.75 12.12 4.85
N VAL A 83 -12.02 12.88 5.68
CA VAL A 83 -12.49 14.15 6.26
C VAL A 83 -12.75 15.20 5.17
N SER A 84 -11.89 15.29 4.16
CA SER A 84 -12.09 16.21 3.02
C SER A 84 -13.36 15.92 2.21
N LYS A 85 -13.87 14.67 2.30
CA LYS A 85 -15.15 14.25 1.69
C LYS A 85 -16.35 14.42 2.63
N GLY A 86 -16.17 15.02 3.80
CA GLY A 86 -17.22 15.21 4.78
C GLY A 86 -17.52 13.97 5.62
N GLY A 87 -16.63 12.98 5.63
CA GLY A 87 -16.81 11.72 6.35
C GLY A 87 -16.86 11.90 7.87
N GLY A 88 -17.78 11.19 8.52
CA GLY A 88 -17.83 11.05 9.99
C GLY A 88 -16.69 10.16 10.49
N VAL A 89 -15.99 10.58 11.56
CA VAL A 89 -14.82 9.88 12.11
C VAL A 89 -15.21 9.18 13.41
N TYR A 90 -14.91 7.88 13.51
CA TYR A 90 -15.22 7.03 14.65
C TYR A 90 -13.99 6.23 15.07
N GLN A 91 -13.69 6.22 16.38
CA GLN A 91 -12.63 5.40 16.94
C GLN A 91 -13.17 4.06 17.39
N ASN A 92 -12.49 3.00 16.99
CA ASN A 92 -12.80 1.65 17.43
C ASN A 92 -11.89 1.24 18.62
N ASP A 93 -12.39 0.39 19.50
CA ASP A 93 -11.65 -0.09 20.68
C ASP A 93 -10.37 -0.88 20.36
N ASN A 94 -10.26 -1.38 19.12
CA ASN A 94 -9.11 -2.11 18.60
C ASN A 94 -7.98 -1.21 18.04
N GLY A 95 -8.04 0.10 18.27
CA GLY A 95 -7.03 1.08 17.85
C GLY A 95 -7.06 1.40 16.34
N THR A 96 -8.18 1.09 15.66
CA THR A 96 -8.44 1.57 14.28
C THR A 96 -9.41 2.73 14.27
N THR A 97 -9.38 3.53 13.21
CA THR A 97 -10.31 4.65 13.00
C THR A 97 -11.17 4.34 11.79
N ALA A 98 -12.48 4.36 11.94
CA ALA A 98 -13.40 4.29 10.81
C ALA A 98 -13.78 5.70 10.35
N VAL A 99 -13.87 5.89 9.02
CA VAL A 99 -14.39 7.11 8.40
C VAL A 99 -15.54 6.74 7.49
N THR A 100 -16.76 7.12 7.87
CA THR A 100 -17.98 6.83 7.11
C THR A 100 -18.15 7.86 6.01
N LEU A 101 -18.26 7.42 4.77
CA LEU A 101 -18.46 8.23 3.58
C LEU A 101 -19.82 7.96 2.95
N ASP A 102 -20.40 8.96 2.28
CA ASP A 102 -21.66 8.82 1.53
C ASP A 102 -21.47 8.08 0.19
N GLY A 103 -20.80 6.94 0.23
CA GLY A 103 -20.51 6.10 -0.95
C GLY A 103 -19.11 6.30 -1.53
N GLY A 104 -18.85 5.64 -2.66
CA GLY A 104 -17.55 5.75 -3.34
C GLY A 104 -16.43 4.87 -2.79
N VAL A 105 -16.77 3.92 -1.90
CA VAL A 105 -15.83 2.95 -1.35
C VAL A 105 -16.12 1.56 -1.92
N VAL A 106 -15.06 0.84 -2.29
CA VAL A 106 -15.18 -0.49 -2.87
C VAL A 106 -15.60 -1.51 -1.79
N ARG A 107 -16.64 -2.32 -2.08
CA ARG A 107 -17.04 -3.48 -1.25
C ARG A 107 -17.25 -3.18 0.24
N ALA A 108 -18.08 -2.19 0.54
CA ALA A 108 -18.42 -1.78 1.90
C ALA A 108 -17.25 -1.11 2.68
N GLY A 109 -16.06 -1.05 2.14
CA GLY A 109 -14.95 -0.33 2.74
C GLY A 109 -13.58 -0.87 2.37
N THR A 110 -12.55 -0.15 2.79
CA THR A 110 -11.14 -0.51 2.55
C THR A 110 -10.29 0.03 3.70
N MET A 111 -9.43 -0.83 4.25
CA MET A 111 -8.44 -0.44 5.24
C MET A 111 -7.22 0.20 4.59
N PHE A 112 -6.83 1.37 5.09
CA PHE A 112 -5.59 2.08 4.74
C PHE A 112 -4.77 2.33 6.02
N GLY A 113 -3.78 1.49 6.25
CA GLY A 113 -3.01 1.53 7.49
C GLY A 113 -3.88 1.19 8.71
N THR A 114 -4.25 2.18 9.51
CA THR A 114 -5.19 2.04 10.66
C THR A 114 -6.52 2.74 10.41
N VAL A 115 -6.75 3.30 9.21
CA VAL A 115 -7.98 4.02 8.86
C VAL A 115 -8.81 3.19 7.89
N PHE A 116 -10.03 2.88 8.30
CA PHE A 116 -11.05 2.17 7.53
C PHE A 116 -11.99 3.17 6.87
N LEU A 117 -11.88 3.34 5.56
CA LEU A 117 -12.83 4.13 4.77
C LEU A 117 -14.00 3.24 4.38
N THR A 118 -15.23 3.61 4.74
CA THR A 118 -16.40 2.75 4.56
C THR A 118 -17.65 3.56 4.24
N ASP A 119 -18.61 2.95 3.57
CA ASP A 119 -19.99 3.44 3.41
C ASP A 119 -20.92 2.88 4.50
N GLN A 120 -20.40 2.03 5.39
CA GLN A 120 -21.18 1.49 6.50
C GLN A 120 -21.27 2.50 7.64
N ARG A 121 -22.43 2.57 8.29
CA ARG A 121 -22.61 3.39 9.49
C ARG A 121 -21.92 2.75 10.68
N MET A 122 -20.82 3.38 11.11
CA MET A 122 -19.99 2.89 12.21
C MET A 122 -20.29 3.59 13.54
N GLU A 123 -21.16 4.60 13.55
CA GLU A 123 -21.58 5.34 14.74
C GLU A 123 -22.39 4.52 15.74
N THR A 124 -22.96 3.41 15.31
CA THR A 124 -23.74 2.51 16.16
C THR A 124 -23.05 1.17 16.24
N GLU A 125 -22.67 0.78 17.44
CA GLU A 125 -22.13 -0.54 17.70
C GLU A 125 -23.21 -1.61 17.54
N THR A 126 -22.98 -2.51 16.61
CA THR A 126 -23.82 -3.67 16.34
C THR A 126 -22.94 -4.91 16.21
N PRO A 127 -23.50 -6.14 16.36
CA PRO A 127 -22.71 -7.36 16.12
C PRO A 127 -22.09 -7.44 14.72
N ARG A 128 -22.66 -6.73 13.75
CA ARG A 128 -22.10 -6.64 12.39
C ARG A 128 -20.92 -5.68 12.32
N THR A 129 -21.05 -4.47 12.86
CA THR A 129 -19.98 -3.47 12.86
C THR A 129 -18.80 -3.91 13.72
N ASP A 130 -19.04 -4.60 14.83
CA ASP A 130 -18.00 -5.20 15.68
C ASP A 130 -17.20 -6.27 14.92
N ARG A 131 -17.87 -7.20 14.23
CA ARG A 131 -17.17 -8.20 13.40
C ARG A 131 -16.37 -7.55 12.27
N LEU A 132 -16.98 -6.59 11.54
CA LEU A 132 -16.32 -5.87 10.48
C LEU A 132 -15.08 -5.12 11.00
N SER A 133 -15.21 -4.42 12.14
CA SER A 133 -14.08 -3.73 12.77
C SER A 133 -12.95 -4.69 13.15
N LYS A 134 -13.24 -5.90 13.63
CA LYS A 134 -12.25 -6.94 13.92
C LYS A 134 -11.55 -7.45 12.64
N HIS A 135 -12.29 -7.64 11.57
CA HIS A 135 -11.76 -8.03 10.27
C HIS A 135 -10.78 -6.97 9.75
N GLU A 136 -11.19 -5.72 9.76
CA GLU A 136 -10.38 -4.60 9.29
C GLU A 136 -9.14 -4.36 10.17
N ALA A 137 -9.24 -4.60 11.49
CA ALA A 137 -8.07 -4.55 12.36
C ALA A 137 -6.98 -5.57 11.95
N ARG A 138 -7.37 -6.75 11.48
CA ARG A 138 -6.42 -7.74 10.96
C ARG A 138 -5.75 -7.27 9.66
N HIS A 139 -6.48 -6.56 8.78
CA HIS A 139 -5.86 -5.90 7.62
C HIS A 139 -4.88 -4.82 8.05
N SER A 140 -5.17 -4.07 9.11
CA SER A 140 -4.24 -3.11 9.69
C SER A 140 -2.96 -3.78 10.21
N ASP A 141 -3.07 -4.97 10.82
CA ASP A 141 -1.91 -5.77 11.24
C ASP A 141 -1.08 -6.25 10.03
N GLN A 142 -1.75 -6.69 8.96
CA GLN A 142 -1.08 -7.06 7.70
C GLN A 142 -0.33 -5.86 7.10
N TRP A 143 -0.96 -4.68 7.04
CA TRP A 143 -0.31 -3.44 6.63
C TRP A 143 0.98 -3.19 7.42
N ALA A 144 0.92 -3.25 8.76
CA ALA A 144 2.07 -3.01 9.61
C ALA A 144 3.18 -4.04 9.38
N ALA A 145 2.85 -5.33 9.37
CA ALA A 145 3.81 -6.41 9.17
C ALA A 145 4.55 -6.28 7.83
N PHE A 146 3.83 -6.05 6.74
CA PHE A 146 4.43 -5.90 5.41
C PHE A 146 5.16 -4.57 5.25
N SER A 147 4.69 -3.50 5.90
CA SER A 147 5.39 -2.21 5.91
C SER A 147 6.73 -2.30 6.61
N ILE A 148 6.82 -3.02 7.73
CA ILE A 148 8.08 -3.29 8.44
C ILE A 148 9.01 -4.12 7.55
N ALA A 149 8.50 -5.17 6.90
CA ALA A 149 9.30 -6.09 6.12
C ALA A 149 9.82 -5.49 4.80
N ALA A 150 8.97 -4.75 4.09
CA ALA A 150 9.24 -4.36 2.70
C ALA A 150 8.78 -2.94 2.33
N GLY A 151 8.29 -2.15 3.30
CA GLY A 151 7.84 -0.77 3.10
C GLY A 151 6.33 -0.65 2.84
N PRO A 152 5.79 0.59 2.91
CA PRO A 152 4.34 0.84 2.95
C PRO A 152 3.58 0.43 1.68
N ALA A 153 4.25 0.27 0.54
CA ALA A 153 3.65 -0.21 -0.69
C ALA A 153 3.54 -1.75 -0.78
N ALA A 154 4.15 -2.49 0.16
CA ALA A 154 4.25 -3.94 0.06
C ALA A 154 2.88 -4.63 0.22
N PHE A 155 2.13 -4.28 1.27
CA PHE A 155 0.81 -4.88 1.50
C PHE A 155 -0.16 -4.63 0.34
N PRO A 156 -0.44 -3.39 -0.10
CA PRO A 156 -1.40 -3.16 -1.17
C PRO A 156 -0.96 -3.79 -2.50
N THR A 157 0.34 -3.88 -2.76
CA THR A 157 0.86 -4.55 -3.97
C THR A 157 0.61 -6.05 -3.92
N LEU A 158 0.94 -6.70 -2.78
CA LEU A 158 0.75 -8.14 -2.62
C LEU A 158 -0.74 -8.50 -2.55
N TYR A 159 -1.55 -7.68 -1.86
CA TYR A 159 -3.00 -7.85 -1.83
C TYR A 159 -3.60 -7.79 -3.24
N ALA A 160 -3.25 -6.77 -4.04
CA ALA A 160 -3.75 -6.63 -5.40
C ALA A 160 -3.28 -7.78 -6.31
N LEU A 161 -2.06 -8.27 -6.11
CA LEU A 161 -1.54 -9.43 -6.83
C LEU A 161 -2.33 -10.69 -6.45
N ASP A 162 -2.53 -10.93 -5.16
CA ASP A 162 -3.29 -12.07 -4.65
C ASP A 162 -4.75 -12.01 -5.14
N GLU A 163 -5.39 -10.84 -5.08
CA GLU A 163 -6.75 -10.62 -5.60
C GLU A 163 -6.87 -10.92 -7.11
N THR A 164 -5.79 -10.75 -7.87
CA THR A 164 -5.76 -11.08 -9.30
C THR A 164 -5.81 -12.59 -9.54
N PHE A 165 -5.14 -13.36 -8.69
CA PHE A 165 -5.08 -14.81 -8.80
C PHE A 165 -6.18 -15.52 -8.00
N PHE A 166 -6.57 -14.95 -6.85
CA PHE A 166 -7.45 -15.51 -5.85
C PHE A 166 -8.51 -14.48 -5.42
N PRO A 167 -9.48 -14.13 -6.27
CA PRO A 167 -10.39 -13.02 -6.03
C PRO A 167 -11.37 -13.28 -4.89
N GLY A 168 -11.68 -12.23 -4.13
CA GLY A 168 -12.71 -12.21 -3.11
C GLY A 168 -12.45 -13.18 -1.96
N ALA A 169 -13.38 -14.11 -1.70
CA ALA A 169 -13.26 -15.09 -0.62
C ALA A 169 -12.09 -16.08 -0.78
N PHE A 170 -11.43 -16.12 -1.93
CA PHE A 170 -10.24 -16.94 -2.18
C PHE A 170 -8.94 -16.20 -1.87
N ASN A 171 -8.96 -14.87 -1.75
CA ASN A 171 -7.82 -14.06 -1.38
C ASN A 171 -7.26 -14.51 -0.02
N HIS A 172 -5.96 -14.77 0.03
CA HIS A 172 -5.32 -15.29 1.24
C HIS A 172 -5.32 -14.27 2.38
N PHE A 173 -5.23 -12.98 2.07
CA PHE A 173 -5.30 -11.92 3.06
C PHE A 173 -6.69 -11.81 3.68
N GLU A 174 -7.76 -11.94 2.87
CA GLU A 174 -9.15 -11.98 3.33
C GLU A 174 -9.43 -13.20 4.19
N ARG A 175 -8.93 -14.36 3.80
CA ARG A 175 -9.06 -15.60 4.57
C ARG A 175 -8.36 -15.50 5.92
N GLN A 176 -7.18 -14.88 5.96
CA GLN A 176 -6.45 -14.63 7.20
C GLN A 176 -7.16 -13.58 8.07
N ALA A 177 -7.77 -12.56 7.48
CA ALA A 177 -8.57 -11.57 8.19
C ALA A 177 -9.90 -12.13 8.72
N GLY A 178 -10.38 -13.25 8.18
CA GLY A 178 -11.59 -13.93 8.62
C GLY A 178 -12.80 -13.60 7.74
N LEU A 179 -13.11 -14.49 6.80
CA LEU A 179 -14.15 -14.28 5.78
C LEU A 179 -15.52 -13.89 6.36
N LYS A 180 -15.99 -14.61 7.40
CA LYS A 180 -17.30 -14.35 8.01
C LYS A 180 -17.39 -12.96 8.66
N ASP A 181 -16.28 -12.49 9.24
CA ASP A 181 -16.21 -11.18 9.88
C ASP A 181 -16.24 -10.06 8.83
N GLY A 182 -15.60 -10.29 7.65
CA GLY A 182 -15.64 -9.40 6.50
C GLY A 182 -16.91 -9.49 5.65
N GLY A 183 -17.86 -10.35 6.01
CA GLY A 183 -19.12 -10.50 5.28
C GLY A 183 -19.02 -11.33 4.01
N TYR A 184 -17.97 -12.13 3.86
CA TYR A 184 -17.82 -13.07 2.75
C TYR A 184 -18.52 -14.40 3.04
N ASP A 185 -19.14 -14.97 2.03
CA ASP A 185 -19.57 -16.36 2.06
C ASP A 185 -18.35 -17.28 2.06
N THR A 186 -18.35 -18.26 2.93
CA THR A 186 -17.28 -19.26 2.95
C THR A 186 -17.49 -20.20 1.75
N PRO A 187 -16.54 -20.28 0.80
CA PRO A 187 -16.68 -21.14 -0.36
C PRO A 187 -16.83 -22.61 0.07
N SER A 188 -17.84 -23.30 -0.46
CA SER A 188 -18.01 -24.74 -0.26
C SER A 188 -16.95 -25.53 -1.05
N ASP A 189 -16.56 -25.01 -2.22
CA ASP A 189 -15.60 -25.62 -3.12
C ASP A 189 -14.49 -24.60 -3.43
N CYS A 190 -13.24 -24.96 -3.15
CA CYS A 190 -12.09 -24.17 -3.60
C CYS A 190 -11.83 -24.48 -5.08
N PRO A 191 -11.86 -23.48 -5.98
CA PRO A 191 -11.38 -23.67 -7.34
C PRO A 191 -9.96 -24.24 -7.31
N SER A 192 -9.62 -25.08 -8.27
CA SER A 192 -8.28 -25.66 -8.32
C SER A 192 -7.23 -24.54 -8.38
N ILE A 193 -6.22 -24.61 -7.52
CA ILE A 193 -5.11 -23.64 -7.47
C ILE A 193 -4.49 -23.47 -8.87
N ALA A 194 -4.37 -24.58 -9.62
CA ALA A 194 -3.87 -24.55 -10.99
C ALA A 194 -4.74 -23.69 -11.92
N GLY A 195 -6.07 -23.78 -11.83
CA GLY A 195 -6.98 -22.96 -12.63
C GLY A 195 -6.85 -21.46 -12.30
N GLN A 196 -6.77 -21.12 -11.02
CA GLN A 196 -6.63 -19.73 -10.56
C GLN A 196 -5.28 -19.15 -10.99
N LEU A 197 -4.18 -19.87 -10.79
CA LEU A 197 -2.84 -19.44 -11.23
C LEU A 197 -2.79 -19.26 -12.75
N THR A 198 -3.45 -20.14 -13.52
CA THR A 198 -3.53 -20.02 -14.98
C THR A 198 -4.26 -18.74 -15.38
N LEU A 199 -5.45 -18.49 -14.82
CA LEU A 199 -6.23 -17.28 -15.13
C LEU A 199 -5.50 -16.00 -14.73
N GLY A 200 -4.90 -15.95 -13.54
CA GLY A 200 -4.12 -14.81 -13.07
C GLY A 200 -2.89 -14.57 -13.96
N SER A 201 -2.18 -15.62 -14.36
CA SER A 201 -1.04 -15.51 -15.27
C SER A 201 -1.45 -14.99 -16.63
N LEU A 202 -2.58 -15.45 -17.19
CA LEU A 202 -3.11 -14.93 -18.46
C LEU A 202 -3.50 -13.46 -18.35
N ALA A 203 -4.12 -13.04 -17.25
CA ALA A 203 -4.47 -11.64 -17.01
C ALA A 203 -3.23 -10.74 -16.93
N LEU A 204 -2.19 -11.18 -16.22
CA LEU A 204 -0.90 -10.45 -16.13
C LEU A 204 -0.20 -10.38 -17.49
N LEU A 205 -0.18 -11.45 -18.26
CA LEU A 205 0.36 -11.47 -19.61
C LEU A 205 -0.39 -10.49 -20.53
N ALA A 206 -1.71 -10.52 -20.53
CA ALA A 206 -2.53 -9.63 -21.33
C ALA A 206 -2.29 -8.16 -20.95
N GLY A 207 -2.24 -7.84 -19.65
CA GLY A 207 -1.91 -6.52 -19.13
C GLY A 207 -0.52 -6.05 -19.57
N SER A 208 0.48 -6.93 -19.47
CA SER A 208 1.86 -6.64 -19.89
C SER A 208 1.95 -6.34 -21.39
N VAL A 209 1.28 -7.14 -22.21
CA VAL A 209 1.22 -6.91 -23.68
C VAL A 209 0.56 -5.57 -24.00
N LEU A 210 -0.52 -5.21 -23.31
CA LEU A 210 -1.19 -3.91 -23.50
C LEU A 210 -0.27 -2.73 -23.15
N VAL A 211 0.46 -2.81 -22.04
CA VAL A 211 1.41 -1.78 -21.61
C VAL A 211 2.56 -1.65 -22.60
N LEU A 212 3.12 -2.77 -23.05
CA LEU A 212 4.19 -2.78 -24.05
C LEU A 212 3.70 -2.18 -25.38
N ARG A 213 2.53 -2.60 -25.87
CA ARG A 213 1.93 -2.03 -27.08
C ARG A 213 1.71 -0.52 -26.99
N ARG A 214 1.30 0.01 -25.82
CA ARG A 214 1.18 1.46 -25.61
C ARG A 214 2.53 2.15 -25.66
N ARG A 215 3.57 1.59 -25.04
CA ARG A 215 4.93 2.17 -25.09
C ARG A 215 5.52 2.24 -26.49
N PHE A 216 5.30 1.22 -27.32
CA PHE A 216 5.81 1.18 -28.70
C PHE A 216 4.96 1.98 -29.69
N ARG A 217 3.73 2.37 -29.34
CA ARG A 217 2.86 3.20 -30.18
C ARG A 217 3.03 4.70 -29.98
N THR A 218 3.78 5.17 -28.99
CA THR A 218 4.16 6.58 -28.87
C THR A 218 5.18 6.90 -29.97
N PRO A 219 4.80 7.64 -31.04
CA PRO A 219 5.75 8.02 -32.07
C PRO A 219 6.87 8.84 -31.43
N ALA A 220 8.11 8.48 -31.73
CA ALA A 220 9.27 9.30 -31.36
C ALA A 220 9.00 10.73 -31.84
N SER A 221 8.92 11.68 -30.90
CA SER A 221 8.79 13.09 -31.23
C SER A 221 9.91 13.45 -32.22
N PRO A 222 9.60 14.04 -33.38
CA PRO A 222 10.64 14.41 -34.34
C PRO A 222 11.62 15.33 -33.61
N ARG A 223 12.89 14.91 -33.57
CA ARG A 223 13.98 15.76 -33.10
C ARG A 223 13.92 17.04 -33.89
N LYS A 224 13.60 18.16 -33.26
CA LYS A 224 13.76 19.49 -33.85
C LYS A 224 15.23 19.61 -34.28
N GLY A 225 15.48 19.50 -35.56
CA GLY A 225 16.79 19.71 -36.14
C GLY A 225 17.28 21.10 -35.74
N CYS A 226 18.44 21.20 -35.11
CA CYS A 226 19.16 22.44 -34.99
C CYS A 226 19.47 22.93 -36.42
N SER A 227 18.73 23.94 -36.86
CA SER A 227 19.14 24.69 -38.07
C SER A 227 20.38 25.50 -37.69
N VAL A 228 21.54 25.05 -38.13
CA VAL A 228 22.76 25.84 -38.13
C VAL A 228 22.59 26.93 -39.20
N THR A 229 22.24 28.14 -38.78
CA THR A 229 22.33 29.34 -39.61
C THR A 229 23.80 29.61 -39.86
N ALA A 230 24.27 29.29 -41.09
CA ALA A 230 25.56 29.71 -41.54
C ALA A 230 25.58 31.26 -41.63
N GLY A 231 26.27 31.88 -40.68
CA GLY A 231 26.56 33.32 -40.72
C GLY A 231 27.41 33.64 -41.92
N ARG A 232 26.87 34.48 -42.83
CA ARG A 232 27.69 35.20 -43.84
C ARG A 232 28.54 36.24 -43.08
N VAL A 233 29.84 36.09 -43.23
CA VAL A 233 30.79 37.14 -42.89
C VAL A 233 30.96 38.06 -44.11
N PRO A 234 30.97 39.40 -43.93
CA PRO A 234 31.21 40.36 -45.01
C PRO A 234 32.68 40.39 -45.51
#